data_20c7e0b68f067eb36140d6b92a4c2772
#
_entry.id   20c7e0b68f067eb36140d6b92a4c2772
#
_cell.length_a   1.000
_cell.length_b   1.000
_cell.length_c   1.000
_cell.angle_alpha   90.00
_cell.angle_beta   90.00
_cell.angle_gamma   90.00
#
_symmetry.space_group_name_H-M   'P 1'
#
loop_
_entity.id
_entity.type
_entity.pdbx_description
1 polymer ?
#
loop_
_entity_poly.entity_id
_entity_poly.type
_entity_poly.pdbx_seq_one_letter_code
_entity_poly.pdbx_strand_id
1 'polypeptide(L)'
;MRPKRLPASTFTVEYPAPLDIPGSLDIFRRTGDDGLDRWDGRVLIRTTRVADTVVPFIGTVVGTVDAPALAVTVTDVIHAPAIEHVVRTMFVTAPGPLAELIAIDPVIAGLEARYPGLRPVLQLDPLTALIRAISAQQVNLRWATTTRRRLAEAFGCQHTLGSHQVFSLAAERLAAIDVMALRALQFTTRKAEYIVTLATAVATGTLDLTALRDRPDAEVISCLTACRGLGRWTAEWFLARVLGRSRVVAGDLGVRKAVGAAYGHESLPSETAVRELTTHWGAAAGVAQQLLLHGLSQGF
;
A
#
# COMPACT_ATOMS: atom_id res chain seq x y z
N MET A 1 -12.39 -5.24 -35.77
CA MET A 1 -11.04 -4.73 -36.03
C MET A 1 -10.31 -4.68 -34.64
N ARG A 2 -9.31 -5.50 -34.40
CA ARG A 2 -8.53 -5.41 -33.12
C ARG A 2 -7.75 -4.10 -33.17
N PRO A 3 -7.83 -3.24 -32.13
CA PRO A 3 -7.00 -2.04 -32.05
C PRO A 3 -5.52 -2.43 -32.20
N LYS A 4 -4.80 -1.71 -33.03
CA LYS A 4 -3.36 -1.89 -33.26
C LYS A 4 -2.67 -1.57 -31.92
N ARG A 5 -2.13 -2.58 -31.21
CA ARG A 5 -1.34 -2.33 -30.01
C ARG A 5 -0.12 -1.51 -30.41
N LEU A 6 0.05 -0.35 -29.78
CA LEU A 6 1.26 0.44 -29.90
C LEU A 6 2.45 -0.34 -29.27
N PRO A 7 3.69 -0.05 -29.69
CA PRO A 7 4.86 -0.75 -29.15
C PRO A 7 4.99 -0.55 -27.65
N ALA A 8 5.53 -1.54 -26.95
CA ALA A 8 5.93 -1.42 -25.57
C ALA A 8 6.97 -0.30 -25.42
N SER A 9 6.87 0.48 -24.33
CA SER A 9 7.81 1.56 -24.02
C SER A 9 8.53 1.25 -22.73
N THR A 10 9.82 1.57 -22.67
CA THR A 10 10.64 1.51 -21.46
C THR A 10 11.28 2.88 -21.23
N PHE A 11 11.19 3.36 -19.97
CA PHE A 11 11.78 4.62 -19.54
C PHE A 11 12.34 4.45 -18.12
N THR A 12 13.23 5.37 -17.70
CA THR A 12 13.82 5.33 -16.35
C THR A 12 13.22 6.44 -15.49
N VAL A 13 12.84 6.10 -14.27
CA VAL A 13 12.45 7.04 -13.22
C VAL A 13 13.54 7.08 -12.18
N GLU A 14 14.18 8.23 -12.03
CA GLU A 14 15.16 8.52 -11.01
C GLU A 14 14.48 9.17 -9.79
N TYR A 15 15.02 8.93 -8.61
CA TYR A 15 14.51 9.48 -7.35
C TYR A 15 15.60 10.23 -6.60
N PRO A 16 15.22 11.20 -5.75
CA PRO A 16 16.16 11.82 -4.81
C PRO A 16 16.74 10.78 -3.83
N ALA A 17 18.04 10.85 -3.62
CA ALA A 17 18.73 10.01 -2.63
C ALA A 17 18.56 10.58 -1.20
N PRO A 18 18.64 9.73 -0.17
CA PRO A 18 18.70 8.27 -0.23
C PRO A 18 17.29 7.63 -0.40
N LEU A 19 17.20 6.55 -1.21
CA LEU A 19 16.01 5.74 -1.29
C LEU A 19 16.39 4.25 -1.48
N ASP A 20 16.11 3.43 -0.48
CA ASP A 20 16.20 1.97 -0.58
C ASP A 20 14.95 1.40 -1.24
N ILE A 21 14.95 1.32 -2.57
CA ILE A 21 13.84 0.79 -3.35
C ILE A 21 13.57 -0.69 -3.01
N PRO A 22 14.57 -1.59 -3.00
CA PRO A 22 14.36 -2.99 -2.63
C PRO A 22 13.78 -3.18 -1.24
N GLY A 23 14.36 -2.57 -0.22
CA GLY A 23 13.89 -2.66 1.16
C GLY A 23 12.48 -2.10 1.33
N SER A 24 12.16 -0.99 0.65
CA SER A 24 10.83 -0.39 0.67
C SER A 24 9.76 -1.27 0.01
N LEU A 25 10.10 -1.96 -1.09
CA LEU A 25 9.20 -2.87 -1.81
C LEU A 25 9.04 -4.23 -1.14
N ASP A 26 9.87 -4.60 -0.17
CA ASP A 26 9.84 -5.90 0.48
C ASP A 26 8.51 -6.21 1.19
N ILE A 27 7.73 -5.19 1.50
CA ILE A 27 6.38 -5.33 2.03
C ILE A 27 5.48 -6.19 1.13
N PHE A 28 5.70 -6.21 -0.18
CA PHE A 28 4.87 -6.96 -1.14
C PHE A 28 5.20 -8.46 -1.18
N ARG A 29 6.36 -8.91 -0.65
CA ARG A 29 6.72 -10.34 -0.62
C ARG A 29 6.84 -10.90 0.80
N ARG A 30 7.09 -10.06 1.82
CA ARG A 30 7.40 -10.51 3.19
C ARG A 30 6.35 -11.46 3.78
N THR A 31 5.09 -11.31 3.42
CA THR A 31 3.99 -12.16 3.88
C THR A 31 3.49 -13.15 2.82
N GLY A 32 4.12 -13.19 1.67
CA GLY A 32 3.77 -14.00 0.49
C GLY A 32 3.33 -13.13 -0.70
N ASP A 33 3.16 -13.77 -1.86
CA ASP A 33 2.70 -13.14 -3.10
C ASP A 33 1.19 -13.33 -3.25
N ASP A 34 0.41 -12.24 -3.23
CA ASP A 34 -1.04 -12.28 -3.42
C ASP A 34 -1.47 -12.10 -4.90
N GLY A 35 -0.50 -11.97 -5.80
CA GLY A 35 -0.75 -11.81 -7.24
C GLY A 35 -1.21 -10.41 -7.67
N LEU A 36 -1.44 -9.46 -6.73
CA LEU A 36 -1.98 -8.13 -6.99
C LEU A 36 -0.88 -7.06 -7.12
N ASP A 37 0.10 -7.08 -6.20
CA ASP A 37 1.35 -6.31 -6.30
C ASP A 37 2.48 -7.30 -6.04
N ARG A 38 3.32 -7.52 -7.03
CA ARG A 38 4.32 -8.59 -7.01
C ARG A 38 5.72 -8.03 -6.98
N TRP A 39 6.53 -8.53 -6.08
CA TRP A 39 7.93 -8.15 -5.92
C TRP A 39 8.78 -9.40 -5.68
N ASP A 40 9.79 -9.64 -6.50
CA ASP A 40 10.68 -10.81 -6.39
C ASP A 40 12.05 -10.50 -5.75
N GLY A 41 12.29 -9.23 -5.41
CA GLY A 41 13.58 -8.72 -4.91
C GLY A 41 14.32 -7.88 -5.96
N ARG A 42 13.89 -7.86 -7.22
CA ARG A 42 14.47 -7.09 -8.31
C ARG A 42 13.42 -6.49 -9.22
N VAL A 43 12.35 -7.21 -9.48
CA VAL A 43 11.29 -6.82 -10.43
C VAL A 43 10.00 -6.61 -9.67
N LEU A 44 9.44 -5.41 -9.83
CA LEU A 44 8.11 -5.02 -9.35
C LEU A 44 7.12 -5.16 -10.50
N ILE A 45 5.98 -5.80 -10.25
CA ILE A 45 4.90 -5.93 -11.22
C ILE A 45 3.62 -5.47 -10.55
N ARG A 46 3.01 -4.42 -11.08
CA ARG A 46 1.83 -3.80 -10.50
C ARG A 46 0.82 -3.41 -11.58
N THR A 47 -0.37 -3.11 -11.12
CA THR A 47 -1.39 -2.42 -11.92
C THR A 47 -1.73 -1.07 -11.30
N THR A 48 -2.15 -0.12 -12.12
CA THR A 48 -2.77 1.12 -11.66
C THR A 48 -3.88 1.52 -12.61
N ARG A 49 -4.81 2.35 -12.13
CA ARG A 49 -5.87 2.89 -12.98
C ARG A 49 -5.40 4.18 -13.64
N VAL A 50 -5.53 4.25 -14.96
CA VAL A 50 -5.30 5.45 -15.75
C VAL A 50 -6.62 5.74 -16.48
N ALA A 51 -7.31 6.79 -16.09
CA ALA A 51 -8.72 7.02 -16.42
C ALA A 51 -9.56 5.76 -16.14
N ASP A 52 -10.26 5.22 -17.10
CA ASP A 52 -11.12 4.04 -16.96
C ASP A 52 -10.41 2.71 -17.26
N THR A 53 -9.09 2.76 -17.53
CA THR A 53 -8.32 1.58 -17.92
C THR A 53 -7.37 1.15 -16.80
N VAL A 54 -7.33 -0.14 -16.51
CA VAL A 54 -6.30 -0.73 -15.65
C VAL A 54 -5.06 -1.02 -16.48
N VAL A 55 -3.95 -0.36 -16.15
CA VAL A 55 -2.69 -0.46 -16.86
C VAL A 55 -1.68 -1.23 -16.02
N PRO A 56 -1.20 -2.40 -16.48
CA PRO A 56 -0.11 -3.11 -15.85
C PRO A 56 1.24 -2.51 -16.27
N PHE A 57 2.20 -2.53 -15.34
CA PHE A 57 3.58 -2.10 -15.60
C PHE A 57 4.60 -2.96 -14.84
N ILE A 58 5.82 -2.96 -15.34
CA ILE A 58 6.98 -3.60 -14.69
C ILE A 58 7.96 -2.50 -14.30
N GLY A 59 8.47 -2.54 -13.06
CA GLY A 59 9.58 -1.72 -12.60
C GLY A 59 10.77 -2.61 -12.25
N THR A 60 11.92 -2.40 -12.89
CA THR A 60 13.16 -3.12 -12.55
C THR A 60 14.11 -2.17 -11.85
N VAL A 61 14.64 -2.56 -10.69
CA VAL A 61 15.65 -1.75 -9.98
C VAL A 61 16.94 -1.73 -10.78
N VAL A 62 17.40 -0.53 -11.14
CA VAL A 62 18.63 -0.30 -11.91
C VAL A 62 19.61 0.62 -11.19
N GLY A 63 19.18 1.27 -10.10
CA GLY A 63 19.99 2.17 -9.27
C GLY A 63 20.43 1.53 -7.95
N THR A 64 21.05 2.37 -7.11
CA THR A 64 21.47 2.07 -5.73
C THR A 64 20.70 2.95 -4.75
N VAL A 65 20.98 2.84 -3.44
CA VAL A 65 20.39 3.73 -2.42
C VAL A 65 20.78 5.19 -2.65
N ASP A 66 22.01 5.43 -3.12
CA ASP A 66 22.57 6.78 -3.36
C ASP A 66 22.31 7.32 -4.78
N ALA A 67 21.84 6.46 -5.68
CA ALA A 67 21.41 6.84 -7.03
C ALA A 67 20.17 5.99 -7.41
N PRO A 68 19.05 6.20 -6.73
CA PRO A 68 17.89 5.30 -6.85
C PRO A 68 17.15 5.50 -8.17
N ALA A 69 16.94 4.40 -8.88
CA ALA A 69 16.24 4.42 -10.16
C ALA A 69 15.48 3.11 -10.45
N LEU A 70 14.38 3.24 -11.17
CA LEU A 70 13.59 2.14 -11.74
C LEU A 70 13.53 2.27 -13.26
N ALA A 71 13.91 1.23 -13.98
CA ALA A 71 13.55 1.07 -15.38
C ALA A 71 12.11 0.54 -15.45
N VAL A 72 11.22 1.30 -16.08
CA VAL A 72 9.78 1.02 -16.12
C VAL A 72 9.37 0.63 -17.53
N THR A 73 8.68 -0.50 -17.65
CA THR A 73 8.14 -1.00 -18.93
C THR A 73 6.62 -1.02 -18.88
N VAL A 74 5.99 -0.46 -19.92
CA VAL A 74 4.54 -0.48 -20.15
C VAL A 74 4.25 -1.14 -21.50
N THR A 75 3.08 -1.78 -21.62
CA THR A 75 2.68 -2.49 -22.85
C THR A 75 2.19 -1.58 -23.96
N ASP A 76 1.85 -0.33 -23.63
CA ASP A 76 1.37 0.67 -24.58
C ASP A 76 1.95 2.04 -24.21
N VAL A 77 2.68 2.65 -25.13
CA VAL A 77 3.38 3.93 -24.95
C VAL A 77 2.43 5.09 -24.57
N ILE A 78 1.15 5.00 -24.92
CA ILE A 78 0.16 6.04 -24.58
C ILE A 78 0.00 6.22 -23.08
N HIS A 79 0.25 5.16 -22.32
CA HIS A 79 0.16 5.19 -20.85
C HIS A 79 1.48 5.60 -20.16
N ALA A 80 2.59 5.71 -20.90
CA ALA A 80 3.89 5.97 -20.30
C ALA A 80 3.92 7.25 -19.42
N PRO A 81 3.37 8.42 -19.83
CA PRO A 81 3.39 9.60 -18.97
C PRO A 81 2.62 9.44 -17.67
N ALA A 82 1.46 8.77 -17.70
CA ALA A 82 0.66 8.53 -16.52
C ALA A 82 1.35 7.52 -15.55
N ILE A 83 1.94 6.47 -16.11
CA ILE A 83 2.70 5.49 -15.32
C ILE A 83 3.96 6.11 -14.74
N GLU A 84 4.67 6.97 -15.49
CA GLU A 84 5.83 7.71 -14.98
C GLU A 84 5.44 8.54 -13.76
N HIS A 85 4.34 9.29 -13.83
CA HIS A 85 3.85 10.09 -12.71
C HIS A 85 3.54 9.21 -11.48
N VAL A 86 2.82 8.10 -11.67
CA VAL A 86 2.48 7.16 -10.60
C VAL A 86 3.74 6.56 -9.96
N VAL A 87 4.69 6.11 -10.77
CA VAL A 87 5.93 5.51 -10.28
C VAL A 87 6.77 6.55 -9.53
N ARG A 88 6.88 7.77 -10.05
CA ARG A 88 7.61 8.88 -9.42
C ARG A 88 7.07 9.24 -8.05
N THR A 89 5.76 9.07 -7.82
CA THR A 89 5.09 9.48 -6.58
C THR A 89 4.74 8.32 -5.64
N MET A 90 5.10 7.08 -5.97
CA MET A 90 4.68 5.93 -5.17
C MET A 90 5.45 5.74 -3.84
N PHE A 91 6.56 6.46 -3.63
CA PHE A 91 7.29 6.44 -2.36
C PHE A 91 7.02 7.73 -1.57
N VAL A 92 6.73 7.58 -0.27
CA VAL A 92 6.58 8.73 0.65
C VAL A 92 7.95 9.06 1.22
N THR A 93 8.56 10.17 0.80
CA THR A 93 9.95 10.50 1.18
C THR A 93 10.05 11.54 2.28
N ALA A 94 9.21 12.60 2.28
CA ALA A 94 9.19 13.70 3.24
C ALA A 94 10.58 14.22 3.66
N PRO A 95 11.48 14.59 2.74
CA PRO A 95 12.92 14.82 3.04
C PRO A 95 13.15 15.95 4.05
N GLY A 96 12.49 17.11 3.92
CA GLY A 96 12.61 18.23 4.86
C GLY A 96 12.08 17.86 6.26
N PRO A 97 10.82 17.47 6.39
CA PRO A 97 10.27 17.04 7.67
C PRO A 97 11.03 15.88 8.34
N LEU A 98 11.56 14.94 7.55
CA LEU A 98 12.38 13.86 8.10
C LEU A 98 13.71 14.38 8.65
N ALA A 99 14.37 15.30 7.96
CA ALA A 99 15.61 15.91 8.44
C ALA A 99 15.38 16.69 9.77
N GLU A 100 14.28 17.43 9.87
CA GLU A 100 13.89 18.10 11.11
C GLU A 100 13.63 17.10 12.25
N LEU A 101 12.94 16.00 11.97
CA LEU A 101 12.63 14.96 12.95
C LEU A 101 13.92 14.25 13.43
N ILE A 102 14.83 13.91 12.53
CA ILE A 102 16.14 13.27 12.86
C ILE A 102 16.96 14.17 13.81
N ALA A 103 16.87 15.49 13.67
CA ALA A 103 17.60 16.42 14.53
C ALA A 103 17.10 16.42 16.00
N ILE A 104 15.86 15.99 16.26
CA ILE A 104 15.25 16.05 17.60
C ILE A 104 14.88 14.68 18.19
N ASP A 105 14.81 13.65 17.36
CA ASP A 105 14.42 12.29 17.78
C ASP A 105 15.57 11.29 17.55
N PRO A 106 16.32 10.91 18.62
CA PRO A 106 17.47 10.01 18.49
C PRO A 106 17.06 8.58 18.07
N VAL A 107 15.80 8.16 18.33
CA VAL A 107 15.29 6.85 17.91
C VAL A 107 15.15 6.83 16.39
N ILE A 108 14.51 7.85 15.83
CA ILE A 108 14.32 7.94 14.37
C ILE A 108 15.67 8.18 13.67
N ALA A 109 16.56 8.99 14.26
CA ALA A 109 17.91 9.18 13.76
C ALA A 109 18.70 7.86 13.66
N GLY A 110 18.65 7.05 14.72
CA GLY A 110 19.32 5.73 14.75
C GLY A 110 18.72 4.76 13.72
N LEU A 111 17.40 4.76 13.54
CA LEU A 111 16.73 3.92 12.55
C LEU A 111 17.03 4.36 11.10
N GLU A 112 17.04 5.65 10.81
CA GLU A 112 17.41 6.15 9.47
C GLU A 112 18.89 5.86 9.17
N ALA A 113 19.78 5.99 10.14
CA ALA A 113 21.19 5.62 9.98
C ALA A 113 21.39 4.12 9.71
N ARG A 114 20.56 3.26 10.34
CA ARG A 114 20.62 1.81 10.15
C ARG A 114 19.93 1.34 8.85
N TYR A 115 18.89 2.02 8.42
CA TYR A 115 18.08 1.70 7.23
C TYR A 115 17.93 2.91 6.31
N PRO A 116 19.04 3.44 5.76
CA PRO A 116 19.02 4.68 5.01
C PRO A 116 18.13 4.56 3.78
N GLY A 117 17.21 5.52 3.64
CA GLY A 117 16.33 5.56 2.49
C GLY A 117 15.16 4.58 2.49
N LEU A 118 14.90 3.84 3.58
CA LEU A 118 13.70 3.00 3.69
C LEU A 118 12.45 3.88 3.78
N ARG A 119 11.53 3.73 2.82
CA ARG A 119 10.35 4.61 2.69
C ARG A 119 9.05 3.83 2.55
N PRO A 120 7.91 4.39 3.00
CA PRO A 120 6.59 3.81 2.71
C PRO A 120 6.31 3.78 1.21
N VAL A 121 5.75 2.66 0.75
CA VAL A 121 5.25 2.50 -0.62
C VAL A 121 3.74 2.60 -0.62
N LEU A 122 3.18 3.41 -1.52
CA LEU A 122 1.75 3.60 -1.63
C LEU A 122 1.07 2.40 -2.31
N GLN A 123 -0.13 2.09 -1.85
CA GLN A 123 -1.06 1.21 -2.52
C GLN A 123 -1.72 1.98 -3.67
N LEU A 124 -1.50 1.53 -4.91
CA LEU A 124 -1.93 2.30 -6.09
C LEU A 124 -3.43 2.16 -6.39
N ASP A 125 -4.02 1.02 -6.05
CA ASP A 125 -5.45 0.79 -6.22
C ASP A 125 -6.18 0.84 -4.87
N PRO A 126 -7.05 1.86 -4.66
CA PRO A 126 -7.75 2.05 -3.40
C PRO A 126 -8.68 0.90 -3.00
N LEU A 127 -9.37 0.27 -3.97
CA LEU A 127 -10.25 -0.88 -3.70
C LEU A 127 -9.45 -2.08 -3.20
N THR A 128 -8.38 -2.42 -3.92
CA THR A 128 -7.45 -3.50 -3.52
C THR A 128 -6.87 -3.23 -2.13
N ALA A 129 -6.50 -1.98 -1.83
CA ALA A 129 -5.99 -1.57 -0.53
C ALA A 129 -6.99 -1.84 0.60
N LEU A 130 -8.27 -1.49 0.42
CA LEU A 130 -9.32 -1.76 1.41
C LEU A 130 -9.60 -3.26 1.56
N ILE A 131 -9.57 -4.04 0.47
CA ILE A 131 -9.69 -5.51 0.51
C ILE A 131 -8.50 -6.12 1.28
N ARG A 132 -7.28 -5.58 1.12
CA ARG A 132 -6.12 -5.96 1.94
C ARG A 132 -6.38 -5.73 3.42
N ALA A 133 -6.90 -4.57 3.78
CA ALA A 133 -7.24 -4.25 5.16
C ALA A 133 -8.30 -5.21 5.71
N ILE A 134 -9.40 -5.45 4.99
CA ILE A 134 -10.46 -6.40 5.40
C ILE A 134 -9.89 -7.81 5.58
N SER A 135 -9.09 -8.29 4.63
CA SER A 135 -8.52 -9.64 4.67
C SER A 135 -7.58 -9.84 5.86
N ALA A 136 -6.85 -8.79 6.27
CA ALA A 136 -5.89 -8.84 7.37
C ALA A 136 -6.50 -8.75 8.77
N GLN A 137 -7.80 -8.40 8.91
CA GLN A 137 -8.45 -8.32 10.22
C GLN A 137 -8.39 -9.64 10.98
N GLN A 138 -7.87 -9.63 12.21
CA GLN A 138 -7.87 -10.75 13.17
C GLN A 138 -7.31 -12.09 12.62
N VAL A 139 -6.35 -12.04 11.71
CA VAL A 139 -5.63 -13.22 11.20
C VAL A 139 -4.14 -12.89 11.02
N ASN A 140 -3.31 -13.93 10.90
CA ASN A 140 -1.93 -13.69 10.50
C ASN A 140 -1.84 -13.24 9.03
N LEU A 141 -0.82 -12.42 8.73
CA LEU A 141 -0.69 -11.78 7.41
C LEU A 141 -0.43 -12.79 6.28
N ARG A 142 0.22 -13.92 6.55
CA ARG A 142 0.43 -14.97 5.53
C ARG A 142 -0.90 -15.59 5.10
N TRP A 143 -1.78 -15.86 6.05
CA TRP A 143 -3.12 -16.35 5.74
C TRP A 143 -3.96 -15.33 4.96
N ALA A 144 -3.88 -14.06 5.36
CA ALA A 144 -4.54 -12.98 4.62
C ALA A 144 -4.03 -12.90 3.17
N THR A 145 -2.72 -13.04 2.94
CA THR A 145 -2.12 -13.09 1.60
C THR A 145 -2.62 -14.29 0.80
N THR A 146 -2.69 -15.49 1.44
CA THR A 146 -3.20 -16.70 0.78
C THR A 146 -4.65 -16.54 0.32
N THR A 147 -5.53 -15.99 1.17
CA THR A 147 -6.94 -15.79 0.80
C THR A 147 -7.10 -14.74 -0.29
N ARG A 148 -6.29 -13.65 -0.28
CA ARG A 148 -6.29 -12.66 -1.37
C ARG A 148 -5.78 -13.23 -2.69
N ARG A 149 -4.74 -14.09 -2.65
CA ARG A 149 -4.26 -14.77 -3.84
C ARG A 149 -5.37 -15.59 -4.49
N ARG A 150 -6.09 -16.39 -3.71
CA ARG A 150 -7.25 -17.16 -4.18
C ARG A 150 -8.34 -16.25 -4.78
N LEU A 151 -8.60 -15.10 -4.14
CA LEU A 151 -9.54 -14.10 -4.65
C LEU A 151 -9.08 -13.56 -6.00
N ALA A 152 -7.80 -13.20 -6.13
CA ALA A 152 -7.22 -12.67 -7.37
C ALA A 152 -7.28 -13.72 -8.50
N GLU A 153 -6.93 -14.97 -8.21
CA GLU A 153 -6.96 -16.06 -9.18
C GLU A 153 -8.39 -16.43 -9.63
N ALA A 154 -9.37 -16.42 -8.70
CA ALA A 154 -10.74 -16.80 -9.02
C ALA A 154 -11.55 -15.66 -9.68
N PHE A 155 -11.38 -14.43 -9.24
CA PHE A 155 -12.26 -13.31 -9.60
C PHE A 155 -11.52 -12.07 -10.10
N GLY A 156 -10.19 -12.03 -10.08
CA GLY A 156 -9.41 -10.93 -10.62
C GLY A 156 -9.38 -10.88 -12.15
N CYS A 157 -8.97 -9.74 -12.68
CA CYS A 157 -8.62 -9.58 -14.08
C CYS A 157 -7.13 -9.85 -14.24
N GLN A 158 -6.76 -10.86 -15.03
CA GLN A 158 -5.36 -11.20 -15.28
C GLN A 158 -4.76 -10.30 -16.35
N HIS A 159 -3.56 -9.79 -16.09
CA HIS A 159 -2.75 -9.02 -17.02
C HIS A 159 -1.43 -9.75 -17.26
N THR A 160 -0.95 -9.73 -18.50
CA THR A 160 0.31 -10.38 -18.89
C THR A 160 1.24 -9.35 -19.53
N LEU A 161 2.50 -9.29 -19.03
CA LEU A 161 3.58 -8.45 -19.55
C LEU A 161 4.81 -9.33 -19.80
N GLY A 162 5.08 -9.69 -21.05
CA GLY A 162 6.10 -10.68 -21.38
C GLY A 162 5.83 -12.01 -20.67
N SER A 163 6.76 -12.48 -19.85
CA SER A 163 6.62 -13.69 -19.04
C SER A 163 5.93 -13.46 -17.67
N HIS A 164 5.62 -12.21 -17.32
CA HIS A 164 5.07 -11.87 -16.01
C HIS A 164 3.55 -11.77 -16.03
N GLN A 165 2.94 -12.12 -14.92
CA GLN A 165 1.49 -12.05 -14.70
C GLN A 165 1.19 -11.28 -13.43
N VAL A 166 0.13 -10.49 -13.43
CA VAL A 166 -0.40 -9.77 -12.27
C VAL A 166 -1.91 -9.69 -12.40
N PHE A 167 -2.62 -9.63 -11.27
CA PHE A 167 -4.07 -9.47 -11.25
C PHE A 167 -4.45 -8.07 -10.79
N SER A 168 -5.65 -7.63 -11.20
CA SER A 168 -6.34 -6.49 -10.62
C SER A 168 -7.74 -6.90 -10.18
N LEU A 169 -8.31 -6.16 -9.23
CA LEU A 169 -9.68 -6.36 -8.76
C LEU A 169 -10.59 -5.27 -9.34
N ALA A 170 -11.76 -5.66 -9.82
CA ALA A 170 -12.78 -4.75 -10.34
C ALA A 170 -14.01 -4.77 -9.43
N ALA A 171 -14.51 -3.59 -9.05
CA ALA A 171 -15.63 -3.45 -8.14
C ALA A 171 -16.89 -4.13 -8.68
N GLU A 172 -17.18 -3.98 -9.97
CA GLU A 172 -18.36 -4.54 -10.63
C GLU A 172 -18.34 -6.08 -10.58
N ARG A 173 -17.15 -6.68 -10.79
CA ARG A 173 -17.00 -8.14 -10.71
C ARG A 173 -17.18 -8.65 -9.29
N LEU A 174 -16.58 -7.97 -8.31
CA LEU A 174 -16.67 -8.37 -6.91
C LEU A 174 -18.07 -8.15 -6.32
N ALA A 175 -18.79 -7.12 -6.76
CA ALA A 175 -20.17 -6.86 -6.36
C ALA A 175 -21.15 -7.96 -6.82
N ALA A 176 -20.84 -8.64 -7.92
CA ALA A 176 -21.65 -9.72 -8.47
C ALA A 176 -21.36 -11.11 -7.86
N ILE A 177 -20.39 -11.22 -6.92
CA ILE A 177 -20.01 -12.49 -6.32
C ILE A 177 -20.98 -12.87 -5.20
N ASP A 178 -21.41 -14.13 -5.20
CA ASP A 178 -22.08 -14.71 -4.06
C ASP A 178 -21.11 -14.81 -2.86
N VAL A 179 -21.59 -14.42 -1.67
CA VAL A 179 -20.85 -14.55 -0.41
C VAL A 179 -20.33 -15.97 -0.18
N MET A 180 -21.08 -17.00 -0.58
CA MET A 180 -20.67 -18.40 -0.46
C MET A 180 -19.49 -18.75 -1.35
N ALA A 181 -19.34 -18.12 -2.52
CA ALA A 181 -18.17 -18.30 -3.37
C ALA A 181 -16.89 -17.74 -2.71
N LEU A 182 -16.98 -16.59 -2.02
CA LEU A 182 -15.86 -16.07 -1.22
C LEU A 182 -15.57 -16.95 0.00
N ARG A 183 -16.60 -17.55 0.60
CA ARG A 183 -16.43 -18.54 1.67
C ARG A 183 -15.65 -19.77 1.22
N ALA A 184 -15.88 -20.24 0.00
CA ALA A 184 -15.12 -21.35 -0.59
C ALA A 184 -13.62 -21.02 -0.73
N LEU A 185 -13.25 -19.73 -0.86
CA LEU A 185 -11.88 -19.25 -0.84
C LEU A 185 -11.32 -19.09 0.58
N GLN A 186 -12.09 -19.50 1.60
CA GLN A 186 -11.74 -19.46 3.03
C GLN A 186 -11.74 -18.06 3.68
N PHE A 187 -12.46 -17.11 3.13
CA PHE A 187 -12.86 -15.92 3.88
C PHE A 187 -13.91 -16.28 4.94
N THR A 188 -13.90 -15.59 6.08
CA THR A 188 -15.03 -15.70 7.02
C THR A 188 -16.28 -15.06 6.39
N THR A 189 -17.47 -15.47 6.83
CA THR A 189 -18.75 -14.89 6.33
C THR A 189 -18.73 -13.37 6.41
N ARG A 190 -18.31 -12.81 7.55
CA ARG A 190 -18.24 -11.36 7.74
C ARG A 190 -17.30 -10.67 6.75
N LYS A 191 -16.09 -11.22 6.52
CA LYS A 191 -15.15 -10.65 5.55
C LYS A 191 -15.69 -10.73 4.11
N ALA A 192 -16.32 -11.84 3.76
CA ALA A 192 -16.97 -12.02 2.46
C ALA A 192 -18.07 -10.97 2.25
N GLU A 193 -18.97 -10.80 3.23
CA GLU A 193 -19.98 -9.75 3.21
C GLU A 193 -19.38 -8.35 3.08
N TYR A 194 -18.31 -8.05 3.83
CA TYR A 194 -17.66 -6.75 3.78
C TYR A 194 -17.04 -6.46 2.40
N ILE A 195 -16.41 -7.46 1.78
CA ILE A 195 -15.83 -7.33 0.43
C ILE A 195 -16.93 -7.05 -0.59
N VAL A 196 -18.03 -7.82 -0.57
CA VAL A 196 -19.14 -7.63 -1.51
C VAL A 196 -19.82 -6.27 -1.28
N THR A 197 -20.09 -5.90 -0.02
CA THR A 197 -20.70 -4.60 0.33
C THR A 197 -19.82 -3.43 -0.13
N LEU A 198 -18.50 -3.47 0.14
CA LEU A 198 -17.55 -2.46 -0.32
C LEU A 198 -17.55 -2.37 -1.85
N ALA A 199 -17.45 -3.51 -2.52
CA ALA A 199 -17.41 -3.56 -3.98
C ALA A 199 -18.71 -3.01 -4.59
N THR A 200 -19.86 -3.32 -4.00
CA THR A 200 -21.17 -2.78 -4.42
C THR A 200 -21.20 -1.26 -4.25
N ALA A 201 -20.76 -0.73 -3.10
CA ALA A 201 -20.75 0.71 -2.87
C ALA A 201 -19.86 1.46 -3.87
N VAL A 202 -18.70 0.87 -4.24
CA VAL A 202 -17.80 1.44 -5.26
C VAL A 202 -18.41 1.32 -6.66
N ALA A 203 -18.94 0.15 -7.03
CA ALA A 203 -19.52 -0.09 -8.36
C ALA A 203 -20.75 0.77 -8.65
N THR A 204 -21.56 1.06 -7.62
CA THR A 204 -22.75 1.94 -7.75
C THR A 204 -22.43 3.43 -7.63
N GLY A 205 -21.17 3.80 -7.35
CA GLY A 205 -20.76 5.19 -7.12
C GLY A 205 -21.19 5.76 -5.76
N THR A 206 -21.81 4.95 -4.88
CA THR A 206 -22.17 5.38 -3.52
C THR A 206 -20.92 5.72 -2.70
N LEU A 207 -19.79 5.07 -2.98
CA LEU A 207 -18.48 5.37 -2.43
C LEU A 207 -17.49 5.63 -3.57
N ASP A 208 -17.19 6.90 -3.84
CA ASP A 208 -16.16 7.31 -4.79
C ASP A 208 -14.79 7.36 -4.09
N LEU A 209 -14.01 6.29 -4.24
CA LEU A 209 -12.67 6.18 -3.66
C LEU A 209 -11.66 7.15 -4.28
N THR A 210 -11.88 7.57 -5.52
CA THR A 210 -11.00 8.51 -6.22
C THR A 210 -11.17 9.92 -5.65
N ALA A 211 -12.41 10.34 -5.42
CA ALA A 211 -12.73 11.64 -4.84
C ALA A 211 -12.20 11.83 -3.40
N LEU A 212 -11.91 10.73 -2.68
CA LEU A 212 -11.34 10.82 -1.33
C LEU A 212 -9.95 11.46 -1.30
N ARG A 213 -9.23 11.49 -2.43
CA ARG A 213 -7.90 12.09 -2.52
C ARG A 213 -7.91 13.59 -2.16
N ASP A 214 -8.95 14.28 -2.56
CA ASP A 214 -9.04 15.74 -2.42
C ASP A 214 -9.83 16.18 -1.16
N ARG A 215 -10.30 15.20 -0.36
CA ARG A 215 -11.08 15.50 0.85
C ARG A 215 -10.21 15.63 2.10
N PRO A 216 -10.62 16.44 3.08
CA PRO A 216 -9.98 16.49 4.41
C PRO A 216 -9.98 15.12 5.10
N ASP A 217 -8.97 14.86 5.96
CA ASP A 217 -8.84 13.59 6.68
C ASP A 217 -10.09 13.17 7.45
N ALA A 218 -10.74 14.11 8.11
CA ALA A 218 -11.96 13.84 8.88
C ALA A 218 -13.11 13.33 8.00
N GLU A 219 -13.24 13.89 6.78
CA GLU A 219 -14.25 13.43 5.82
C GLU A 219 -13.90 12.05 5.27
N VAL A 220 -12.62 11.79 4.93
CA VAL A 220 -12.17 10.45 4.50
C VAL A 220 -12.48 9.42 5.57
N ILE A 221 -12.16 9.70 6.83
CA ILE A 221 -12.47 8.81 7.95
C ILE A 221 -13.99 8.59 8.06
N SER A 222 -14.79 9.65 8.01
CA SER A 222 -16.25 9.55 8.08
C SER A 222 -16.82 8.71 6.93
N CYS A 223 -16.43 8.97 5.69
CA CYS A 223 -16.87 8.22 4.52
C CYS A 223 -16.53 6.74 4.60
N LEU A 224 -15.28 6.41 4.97
CA LEU A 224 -14.86 5.02 5.05
C LEU A 224 -15.52 4.28 6.22
N THR A 225 -15.62 4.91 7.39
CA THR A 225 -16.24 4.27 8.57
C THR A 225 -17.76 4.11 8.46
N ALA A 226 -18.43 4.81 7.57
CA ALA A 226 -19.82 4.59 7.23
C ALA A 226 -20.01 3.25 6.46
N CYS A 227 -18.96 2.73 5.83
CA CYS A 227 -19.01 1.46 5.12
C CYS A 227 -18.82 0.30 6.11
N ARG A 228 -19.78 -0.63 6.13
CA ARG A 228 -19.74 -1.79 7.03
C ARG A 228 -18.48 -2.61 6.85
N GLY A 229 -17.76 -2.86 7.93
CA GLY A 229 -16.49 -3.61 7.92
C GLY A 229 -15.24 -2.76 7.86
N LEU A 230 -15.36 -1.45 7.62
CA LEU A 230 -14.27 -0.50 7.65
C LEU A 230 -14.33 0.31 8.95
N GLY A 231 -13.35 0.08 9.83
CA GLY A 231 -13.23 0.83 11.08
C GLY A 231 -12.22 2.00 10.96
N ARG A 232 -12.07 2.74 12.07
CA ARG A 232 -11.13 3.86 12.16
C ARG A 232 -9.69 3.45 11.79
N TRP A 233 -9.23 2.28 12.26
CA TRP A 233 -7.92 1.74 11.89
C TRP A 233 -7.76 1.62 10.36
N THR A 234 -8.76 1.08 9.66
CA THR A 234 -8.73 0.96 8.19
C THR A 234 -8.68 2.33 7.51
N ALA A 235 -9.45 3.29 8.02
CA ALA A 235 -9.49 4.64 7.45
C ALA A 235 -8.15 5.38 7.67
N GLU A 236 -7.53 5.29 8.83
CA GLU A 236 -6.21 5.86 9.10
C GLU A 236 -5.11 5.18 8.28
N TRP A 237 -5.20 3.86 8.14
CA TRP A 237 -4.31 3.10 7.27
C TRP A 237 -4.45 3.52 5.80
N PHE A 238 -5.68 3.75 5.33
CA PHE A 238 -5.96 4.26 3.99
C PHE A 238 -5.34 5.65 3.76
N LEU A 239 -5.52 6.58 4.71
CA LEU A 239 -4.88 7.89 4.67
C LEU A 239 -3.36 7.78 4.51
N ALA A 240 -2.71 6.93 5.32
CA ALA A 240 -1.26 6.77 5.31
C ALA A 240 -0.74 6.02 4.08
N ARG A 241 -1.42 4.94 3.66
CA ARG A 241 -0.87 3.97 2.68
C ARG A 241 -1.46 4.09 1.28
N VAL A 242 -2.59 4.76 1.11
CA VAL A 242 -3.20 5.03 -0.20
C VAL A 242 -3.01 6.49 -0.59
N LEU A 243 -3.34 7.40 0.34
CA LEU A 243 -3.27 8.84 0.07
C LEU A 243 -1.90 9.45 0.39
N GLY A 244 -0.98 8.72 1.04
CA GLY A 244 0.36 9.18 1.37
C GLY A 244 0.39 10.28 2.43
N ARG A 245 -0.68 10.41 3.24
CA ARG A 245 -0.78 11.46 4.25
C ARG A 245 0.05 11.14 5.48
N SER A 246 0.60 12.18 6.10
CA SER A 246 1.42 12.10 7.30
C SER A 246 0.57 11.71 8.52
N ARG A 247 0.29 10.42 8.64
CA ARG A 247 -0.61 9.89 9.67
C ARG A 247 -0.01 8.66 10.35
N VAL A 248 -0.03 8.67 11.69
CA VAL A 248 0.28 7.48 12.49
C VAL A 248 -0.99 6.64 12.64
N VAL A 249 -0.91 5.36 12.32
CA VAL A 249 -2.01 4.41 12.52
C VAL A 249 -1.93 3.87 13.95
N ALA A 250 -2.25 4.73 14.92
CA ALA A 250 -2.00 4.47 16.34
C ALA A 250 -2.79 3.27 16.91
N GLY A 251 -3.93 2.91 16.30
CA GLY A 251 -4.69 1.71 16.64
C GLY A 251 -4.09 0.41 16.12
N ASP A 252 -3.04 0.46 15.28
CA ASP A 252 -2.39 -0.74 14.74
C ASP A 252 -1.52 -1.41 15.80
N LEU A 253 -1.72 -2.73 15.98
CA LEU A 253 -0.98 -3.50 16.97
C LEU A 253 0.54 -3.51 16.71
N GLY A 254 0.94 -3.59 15.43
CA GLY A 254 2.34 -3.52 15.02
C GLY A 254 2.95 -2.16 15.34
N VAL A 255 2.23 -1.08 15.06
CA VAL A 255 2.66 0.29 15.39
C VAL A 255 2.79 0.47 16.91
N ARG A 256 1.79 0.02 17.68
CA ARG A 256 1.83 0.10 19.14
C ARG A 256 3.03 -0.68 19.72
N LYS A 257 3.29 -1.88 19.21
CA LYS A 257 4.47 -2.68 19.60
C LYS A 257 5.78 -1.98 19.23
N ALA A 258 5.88 -1.45 18.02
CA ALA A 258 7.07 -0.79 17.53
C ALA A 258 7.39 0.48 18.32
N VAL A 259 6.38 1.32 18.58
CA VAL A 259 6.53 2.54 19.41
C VAL A 259 6.90 2.16 20.83
N GLY A 260 6.20 1.20 21.44
CA GLY A 260 6.50 0.75 22.80
C GLY A 260 7.94 0.26 22.96
N ALA A 261 8.40 -0.61 22.07
CA ALA A 261 9.76 -1.14 22.10
C ALA A 261 10.82 -0.05 21.86
N ALA A 262 10.61 0.82 20.89
CA ALA A 262 11.57 1.84 20.51
C ALA A 262 11.73 2.97 21.53
N TYR A 263 10.65 3.32 22.24
CA TYR A 263 10.65 4.37 23.28
C TYR A 263 10.67 3.83 24.71
N GLY A 264 11.02 2.56 24.89
CA GLY A 264 11.31 1.97 26.22
C GLY A 264 10.09 1.78 27.12
N HIS A 265 8.92 1.52 26.55
CA HIS A 265 7.72 1.20 27.34
C HIS A 265 7.72 -0.27 27.77
N GLU A 266 7.58 -0.55 29.06
CA GLU A 266 7.52 -1.91 29.61
C GLU A 266 6.25 -2.68 29.18
N SER A 267 5.16 -1.96 28.92
CA SER A 267 3.89 -2.53 28.50
C SER A 267 3.45 -1.97 27.14
N LEU A 268 2.53 -2.68 26.47
CA LEU A 268 1.97 -2.23 25.19
C LEU A 268 1.23 -0.89 25.37
N PRO A 269 1.70 0.22 24.78
CA PRO A 269 1.07 1.52 24.94
C PRO A 269 -0.35 1.54 24.37
N SER A 270 -1.25 2.31 24.96
CA SER A 270 -2.59 2.52 24.44
C SER A 270 -2.53 3.31 23.11
N GLU A 271 -3.64 3.30 22.34
CA GLU A 271 -3.74 4.13 21.14
C GLU A 271 -3.51 5.62 21.44
N THR A 272 -4.07 6.12 22.54
CA THR A 272 -3.89 7.51 23.00
C THR A 272 -2.42 7.80 23.30
N ALA A 273 -1.76 6.93 24.06
CA ALA A 273 -0.34 7.07 24.38
C ALA A 273 0.54 7.08 23.12
N VAL A 274 0.24 6.21 22.13
CA VAL A 274 0.96 6.24 20.84
C VAL A 274 0.77 7.58 20.13
N ARG A 275 -0.44 8.15 20.10
CA ARG A 275 -0.70 9.45 19.47
C ARG A 275 0.11 10.55 20.16
N GLU A 276 0.15 10.56 21.49
CA GLU A 276 0.91 11.54 22.27
C GLU A 276 2.42 11.39 22.02
N LEU A 277 2.96 10.17 22.13
CA LEU A 277 4.38 9.87 21.90
C LEU A 277 4.87 10.23 20.48
N THR A 278 3.99 10.16 19.51
CA THR A 278 4.35 10.38 18.10
C THR A 278 3.92 11.74 17.55
N THR A 279 3.38 12.62 18.39
CA THR A 279 2.89 13.96 17.98
C THR A 279 3.98 14.78 17.29
N HIS A 280 5.23 14.70 17.78
CA HIS A 280 6.38 15.42 17.26
C HIS A 280 6.87 14.91 15.90
N TRP A 281 6.41 13.76 15.42
CA TRP A 281 6.76 13.27 14.08
C TRP A 281 6.19 14.14 12.95
N GLY A 282 5.12 14.88 13.19
CA GLY A 282 4.55 15.86 12.27
C GLY A 282 4.40 15.31 10.85
N ALA A 283 4.92 16.04 9.89
CA ALA A 283 4.85 15.67 8.47
C ALA A 283 5.75 14.46 8.08
N ALA A 284 6.67 14.03 8.94
CA ALA A 284 7.48 12.82 8.75
C ALA A 284 6.82 11.55 9.30
N ALA A 285 5.63 11.62 9.89
CA ALA A 285 4.98 10.52 10.60
C ALA A 285 4.88 9.21 9.79
N GLY A 286 4.59 9.29 8.49
CA GLY A 286 4.54 8.12 7.62
C GLY A 286 5.87 7.39 7.49
N VAL A 287 6.97 8.15 7.36
CA VAL A 287 8.34 7.61 7.26
C VAL A 287 8.80 7.07 8.60
N ALA A 288 8.61 7.81 9.69
CA ALA A 288 8.96 7.39 11.05
C ALA A 288 8.26 6.07 11.42
N GLN A 289 6.95 5.96 11.16
CA GLN A 289 6.20 4.72 11.37
C GLN A 289 6.77 3.55 10.54
N GLN A 290 7.18 3.79 9.29
CA GLN A 290 7.77 2.75 8.44
C GLN A 290 9.10 2.25 8.99
N LEU A 291 9.98 3.16 9.42
CA LEU A 291 11.27 2.83 10.03
C LEU A 291 11.09 1.99 11.29
N LEU A 292 10.18 2.38 12.18
CA LEU A 292 9.85 1.64 13.40
C LEU A 292 9.29 0.25 13.12
N LEU A 293 8.34 0.12 12.19
CA LEU A 293 7.78 -1.18 11.82
C LEU A 293 8.82 -2.09 11.19
N HIS A 294 9.75 -1.54 10.43
CA HIS A 294 10.86 -2.30 9.86
C HIS A 294 11.83 -2.74 10.96
N GLY A 295 12.27 -1.82 11.83
CA GLY A 295 13.12 -2.13 13.00
C GLY A 295 12.52 -3.24 13.86
N LEU A 296 11.23 -3.15 14.20
CA LEU A 296 10.52 -4.21 14.94
C LEU A 296 10.60 -5.56 14.22
N SER A 297 10.50 -5.58 12.90
CA SER A 297 10.57 -6.82 12.10
C SER A 297 11.97 -7.43 12.05
N GLN A 298 13.00 -6.62 12.31
CA GLN A 298 14.41 -7.04 12.38
C GLN A 298 14.89 -7.31 13.83
N GLY A 299 14.01 -7.11 14.84
CA GLY A 299 14.30 -7.36 16.24
C GLY A 299 14.98 -6.19 16.96
N PHE A 300 14.87 -4.97 16.41
CA PHE A 300 15.55 -3.71 16.78
C PHE A 300 17.06 -3.79 16.82
#